data_fce9226cecc007d62bf0f0da079ae99f
#
_entry.id   fce9226cecc007d62bf0f0da079ae99f
#
_cell.length_a   1.000
_cell.length_b   1.000
_cell.length_c   1.000
_cell.angle_alpha   90.00
_cell.angle_beta   90.00
_cell.angle_gamma   90.00
#
_symmetry.space_group_name_H-M   'P 1'
#
loop_
_entity.id
_entity.type
_entity.pdbx_description
1 polymer ?
#
loop_
_entity_poly.entity_id
_entity_poly.type
_entity_poly.pdbx_seq_one_letter_code
_entity_poly.pdbx_strand_id
1 'polypeptide(L)'
;MQRIFADFSSFEGTNCYCSAESADRIRQALAELPLHAFHFIGTGDYHYQTLFWLERVAEPFSLVLFDHHPDDQEGAFGEDLLSCGGWVARARRLPCLQADVWIRDAADFPALAALPDLPVYLSLDLDVLSAQYARTDWDQGAMTLGEMQTALRVLAASRRILGVDLCGGNTPEKGASPEDLALNASTGEALYGIFRDLI
;
A
#
# COMPACT_ATOMS: atom_id res chain seq x y z
N MET A 1 -12.01 -5.40 10.16
CA MET A 1 -10.61 -4.98 10.49
C MET A 1 -10.64 -3.68 11.27
N GLN A 2 -9.75 -3.49 12.25
CA GLN A 2 -9.57 -2.18 12.90
C GLN A 2 -8.77 -1.24 12.01
N ARG A 3 -8.85 0.08 12.27
CA ARG A 3 -8.11 1.12 11.61
C ARG A 3 -6.84 1.45 12.40
N ILE A 4 -5.71 1.51 11.71
CA ILE A 4 -4.41 1.88 12.27
C ILE A 4 -3.85 3.07 11.46
N PHE A 5 -3.34 4.08 12.14
CA PHE A 5 -2.58 5.16 11.52
C PHE A 5 -1.10 4.95 11.87
N ALA A 6 -0.29 4.66 10.86
CA ALA A 6 1.14 4.36 10.98
C ALA A 6 1.95 5.46 10.28
N ASP A 7 1.94 6.65 10.86
CA ASP A 7 2.68 7.81 10.35
C ASP A 7 4.07 7.90 11.00
N PHE A 8 5.11 7.72 10.19
CA PHE A 8 6.51 7.86 10.59
C PHE A 8 7.21 9.02 9.87
N SER A 9 6.45 9.96 9.32
CA SER A 9 6.98 11.14 8.62
C SER A 9 7.90 12.02 9.49
N SER A 10 7.74 11.96 10.82
CA SER A 10 8.59 12.67 11.78
C SER A 10 9.95 12.00 12.05
N PHE A 11 10.19 10.78 11.52
CA PHE A 11 11.49 10.13 11.68
C PHE A 11 12.46 10.67 10.63
N GLU A 12 13.71 10.94 11.05
CA GLU A 12 14.75 11.38 10.11
C GLU A 12 15.08 10.28 9.09
N GLY A 13 15.41 10.68 7.86
CA GLY A 13 15.82 9.75 6.80
C GLY A 13 14.73 8.78 6.35
N THR A 14 13.46 9.24 6.31
CA THR A 14 12.30 8.42 5.93
C THR A 14 11.56 8.92 4.69
N ASN A 15 11.83 10.14 4.20
CA ASN A 15 11.13 10.70 3.04
C ASN A 15 11.67 10.10 1.73
N CYS A 16 10.84 9.47 0.93
CA CYS A 16 11.13 8.70 -0.30
C CYS A 16 12.11 7.54 -0.09
N TYR A 17 13.04 7.65 0.84
CA TYR A 17 14.05 6.65 1.18
C TYR A 17 14.05 6.41 2.67
N CYS A 18 14.33 5.17 3.07
CA CYS A 18 14.41 4.81 4.48
C CYS A 18 15.85 4.42 4.85
N SER A 19 16.46 5.18 5.77
CA SER A 19 17.74 4.79 6.34
C SER A 19 17.63 3.48 7.14
N ALA A 20 18.71 2.72 7.24
CA ALA A 20 18.72 1.45 7.98
C ALA A 20 18.31 1.66 9.45
N GLU A 21 18.80 2.73 10.08
CA GLU A 21 18.46 3.07 11.47
C GLU A 21 16.97 3.35 11.63
N SER A 22 16.38 4.14 10.72
CA SER A 22 14.94 4.45 10.78
C SER A 22 14.09 3.25 10.40
N ALA A 23 14.55 2.39 9.48
CA ALA A 23 13.89 1.14 9.17
C ALA A 23 13.75 0.24 10.42
N ASP A 24 14.81 0.12 11.21
CA ASP A 24 14.77 -0.68 12.44
C ASP A 24 13.84 -0.07 13.50
N ARG A 25 13.82 1.25 13.63
CA ARG A 25 12.89 1.94 14.53
C ARG A 25 11.44 1.76 14.10
N ILE A 26 11.16 1.84 12.80
CA ILE A 26 9.81 1.61 12.24
C ILE A 26 9.40 0.16 12.50
N ARG A 27 10.25 -0.84 12.22
CA ARG A 27 9.96 -2.26 12.51
C ARG A 27 9.60 -2.48 13.98
N GLN A 28 10.34 -1.87 14.90
CA GLN A 28 10.05 -1.95 16.33
C GLN A 28 8.68 -1.34 16.67
N ALA A 29 8.35 -0.17 16.12
CA ALA A 29 7.06 0.47 16.33
C ALA A 29 5.91 -0.35 15.75
N LEU A 30 6.09 -0.94 14.57
CA LEU A 30 5.08 -1.77 13.91
C LEU A 30 4.87 -3.12 14.63
N ALA A 31 5.88 -3.65 15.34
CA ALA A 31 5.78 -4.94 16.03
C ALA A 31 4.62 -5.01 17.03
N GLU A 32 4.29 -3.89 17.65
CA GLU A 32 3.21 -3.76 18.63
C GLU A 32 1.81 -3.56 17.99
N LEU A 33 1.74 -3.33 16.68
CA LEU A 33 0.49 -3.08 15.97
C LEU A 33 -0.02 -4.37 15.30
N PRO A 34 -1.35 -4.55 15.18
CA PRO A 34 -1.90 -5.74 14.52
C PRO A 34 -1.59 -5.76 13.02
N LEU A 35 -1.15 -6.91 12.52
CA LEU A 35 -0.98 -7.13 11.08
C LEU A 35 -2.34 -7.19 10.37
N HIS A 36 -3.33 -7.89 10.97
CA HIS A 36 -4.69 -7.99 10.44
C HIS A 36 -5.48 -6.72 10.75
N ALA A 37 -5.19 -5.65 10.01
CA ALA A 37 -5.81 -4.34 10.14
C ALA A 37 -5.80 -3.59 8.80
N PHE A 38 -6.45 -2.44 8.76
CA PHE A 38 -6.37 -1.48 7.66
C PHE A 38 -5.44 -0.34 8.10
N HIS A 39 -4.26 -0.25 7.51
CA HIS A 39 -3.20 0.65 7.87
C HIS A 39 -3.20 1.87 6.94
N PHE A 40 -3.29 3.07 7.50
CA PHE A 40 -3.04 4.33 6.81
C PHE A 40 -1.57 4.68 7.03
N ILE A 41 -0.77 4.63 5.97
CA ILE A 41 0.70 4.71 6.05
C ILE A 41 1.29 6.02 5.48
N GLY A 42 0.44 7.01 5.19
CA GLY A 42 0.89 8.34 4.79
C GLY A 42 0.84 8.59 3.28
N THR A 43 1.78 9.40 2.78
CA THR A 43 1.92 9.69 1.35
C THR A 43 2.65 8.57 0.60
N GLY A 44 2.66 8.62 -0.73
CA GLY A 44 3.43 7.68 -1.57
C GLY A 44 4.92 7.66 -1.26
N ASP A 45 5.50 8.75 -0.72
CA ASP A 45 6.90 8.77 -0.26
C ASP A 45 7.21 7.69 0.79
N TYR A 46 6.20 7.22 1.51
CA TYR A 46 6.33 6.24 2.60
C TYR A 46 5.81 4.85 2.22
N HIS A 47 5.50 4.60 0.93
CA HIS A 47 4.94 3.33 0.46
C HIS A 47 5.82 2.12 0.80
N TYR A 48 7.14 2.29 0.92
CA TYR A 48 8.06 1.24 1.37
C TYR A 48 7.72 0.65 2.76
N GLN A 49 6.88 1.31 3.57
CA GLN A 49 6.43 0.76 4.86
C GLN A 49 5.67 -0.56 4.68
N THR A 50 5.03 -0.77 3.54
CA THR A 50 4.39 -2.04 3.18
C THR A 50 5.35 -3.21 3.37
N LEU A 51 6.63 -3.07 2.96
CA LEU A 51 7.64 -4.12 3.14
C LEU A 51 7.73 -4.59 4.60
N PHE A 52 7.70 -3.67 5.57
CA PHE A 52 7.83 -4.01 6.99
C PHE A 52 6.61 -4.76 7.54
N TRP A 53 5.43 -4.53 6.98
CA TRP A 53 4.25 -5.34 7.27
C TRP A 53 4.37 -6.73 6.67
N LEU A 54 4.84 -6.85 5.41
CA LEU A 54 5.02 -8.13 4.73
C LEU A 54 6.09 -9.01 5.40
N GLU A 55 7.16 -8.42 5.95
CA GLU A 55 8.19 -9.12 6.73
C GLU A 55 7.62 -9.88 7.94
N ARG A 56 6.44 -9.49 8.44
CA ARG A 56 5.77 -10.11 9.60
C ARG A 56 4.84 -11.26 9.23
N VAL A 57 4.61 -11.49 7.94
CA VAL A 57 3.78 -12.61 7.48
C VAL A 57 4.58 -13.91 7.58
N ALA A 58 4.09 -14.86 8.39
CA ALA A 58 4.77 -16.12 8.68
C ALA A 58 4.23 -17.33 7.91
N GLU A 59 3.38 -17.12 6.92
CA GLU A 59 2.77 -18.15 6.09
C GLU A 59 2.84 -17.79 4.61
N PRO A 60 2.76 -18.75 3.67
CA PRO A 60 2.70 -18.44 2.24
C PRO A 60 1.54 -17.50 1.90
N PHE A 61 1.82 -16.45 1.13
CA PHE A 61 0.83 -15.44 0.75
C PHE A 61 1.12 -14.85 -0.63
N SER A 62 0.14 -14.12 -1.15
CA SER A 62 0.26 -13.30 -2.36
C SER A 62 0.12 -11.81 -2.01
N LEU A 63 0.86 -10.95 -2.73
CA LEU A 63 0.71 -9.50 -2.68
C LEU A 63 -0.13 -9.03 -3.86
N VAL A 64 -1.10 -8.16 -3.61
CA VAL A 64 -1.79 -7.41 -4.66
C VAL A 64 -1.53 -5.94 -4.43
N LEU A 65 -0.85 -5.30 -5.39
CA LEU A 65 -0.51 -3.89 -5.40
C LEU A 65 -1.44 -3.15 -6.36
N PHE A 66 -2.23 -2.21 -5.85
CA PHE A 66 -2.96 -1.20 -6.64
C PHE A 66 -2.16 0.09 -6.59
N ASP A 67 -1.55 0.47 -7.72
CA ASP A 67 -0.61 1.57 -7.78
C ASP A 67 -0.42 2.02 -9.24
N HIS A 68 -0.22 3.31 -9.47
CA HIS A 68 0.17 3.80 -10.79
C HIS A 68 1.60 3.40 -11.16
N HIS A 69 2.45 3.12 -10.15
CA HIS A 69 3.85 2.74 -10.26
C HIS A 69 4.07 1.26 -9.86
N PRO A 70 5.01 0.54 -10.46
CA PRO A 70 5.26 -0.86 -10.10
C PRO A 70 6.08 -1.02 -8.82
N ASP A 71 6.70 0.03 -8.33
CA ASP A 71 7.56 0.09 -7.14
C ASP A 71 8.65 -1.01 -7.07
N ASP A 72 9.09 -1.48 -8.24
CA ASP A 72 10.04 -2.58 -8.38
C ASP A 72 11.41 -2.15 -8.95
N GLN A 73 11.73 -0.85 -8.84
CA GLN A 73 12.99 -0.31 -9.31
C GLN A 73 14.17 -0.89 -8.51
N GLU A 74 15.21 -1.29 -9.23
CA GLU A 74 16.50 -1.59 -8.60
C GLU A 74 17.14 -0.29 -8.10
N GLY A 75 17.70 -0.34 -6.89
CA GLY A 75 18.23 0.85 -6.22
C GLY A 75 19.35 1.52 -7.00
N ALA A 76 19.15 2.78 -7.43
CA ALA A 76 20.15 3.58 -8.15
C ALA A 76 21.42 3.87 -7.32
N PHE A 77 21.37 3.72 -6.00
CA PHE A 77 22.46 3.99 -5.05
C PHE A 77 22.94 2.76 -4.29
N GLY A 78 22.73 1.56 -4.84
CA GLY A 78 23.10 0.29 -4.22
C GLY A 78 21.90 -0.42 -3.57
N GLU A 79 22.07 -1.72 -3.30
CA GLU A 79 21.00 -2.59 -2.80
C GLU A 79 20.54 -2.27 -1.35
N ASP A 80 21.30 -1.44 -0.63
CA ASP A 80 21.06 -1.23 0.80
C ASP A 80 20.06 -0.13 1.12
N LEU A 81 19.76 0.78 0.18
CA LEU A 81 18.84 1.88 0.41
C LEU A 81 17.41 1.50 0.01
N LEU A 82 16.53 1.36 0.99
CA LEU A 82 15.09 1.13 0.75
C LEU A 82 14.43 2.42 0.25
N SER A 83 13.66 2.34 -0.83
CA SER A 83 12.92 3.49 -1.40
C SER A 83 11.45 3.15 -1.62
N CYS A 84 10.61 4.21 -1.75
CA CYS A 84 9.21 4.07 -2.12
C CYS A 84 9.04 3.39 -3.48
N GLY A 85 9.87 3.70 -4.47
CA GLY A 85 9.80 3.08 -5.80
C GLY A 85 10.54 1.74 -5.95
N GLY A 86 11.11 1.16 -4.88
CA GLY A 86 11.92 -0.08 -4.97
C GLY A 86 11.57 -1.16 -3.95
N TRP A 87 10.53 -0.96 -3.16
CA TRP A 87 10.20 -1.87 -2.07
C TRP A 87 9.65 -3.23 -2.55
N VAL A 88 8.94 -3.27 -3.69
CA VAL A 88 8.40 -4.52 -4.28
C VAL A 88 9.52 -5.47 -4.68
N ALA A 89 10.61 -4.96 -5.29
CA ALA A 89 11.77 -5.78 -5.63
C ALA A 89 12.39 -6.46 -4.40
N ARG A 90 12.33 -5.80 -3.23
CA ARG A 90 12.74 -6.40 -1.95
C ARG A 90 11.71 -7.37 -1.39
N ALA A 91 10.42 -7.03 -1.49
CA ALA A 91 9.35 -7.91 -1.04
C ALA A 91 9.38 -9.28 -1.75
N ARG A 92 9.74 -9.31 -3.05
CA ARG A 92 9.91 -10.55 -3.82
C ARG A 92 11.00 -11.49 -3.27
N ARG A 93 11.87 -11.00 -2.38
CA ARG A 93 12.91 -11.81 -1.70
C ARG A 93 12.42 -12.42 -0.39
N LEU A 94 11.22 -12.07 0.07
CA LEU A 94 10.64 -12.62 1.29
C LEU A 94 10.26 -14.09 1.11
N PRO A 95 10.63 -14.98 2.03
CA PRO A 95 10.43 -16.43 1.85
C PRO A 95 8.96 -16.83 1.79
N CYS A 96 8.07 -16.05 2.39
CA CYS A 96 6.63 -16.34 2.43
C CYS A 96 5.86 -15.73 1.25
N LEU A 97 6.39 -14.76 0.53
CA LEU A 97 5.74 -14.19 -0.66
C LEU A 97 5.88 -15.16 -1.84
N GLN A 98 4.77 -15.70 -2.32
CA GLN A 98 4.76 -16.72 -3.39
C GLN A 98 4.37 -16.14 -4.75
N ALA A 99 3.61 -15.03 -4.76
CA ALA A 99 3.21 -14.34 -5.98
C ALA A 99 2.93 -12.87 -5.65
N ASP A 100 3.15 -12.00 -6.64
CA ASP A 100 2.72 -10.63 -6.60
C ASP A 100 2.01 -10.24 -7.91
N VAL A 101 1.03 -9.38 -7.81
CA VAL A 101 0.31 -8.81 -8.96
C VAL A 101 0.22 -7.31 -8.79
N TRP A 102 0.66 -6.60 -9.82
CA TRP A 102 0.52 -5.15 -9.93
C TRP A 102 -0.72 -4.82 -10.78
N ILE A 103 -1.59 -3.97 -10.25
CA ILE A 103 -2.85 -3.51 -10.85
C ILE A 103 -2.74 -2.00 -11.05
N ARG A 104 -2.50 -1.58 -12.27
CA ARG A 104 -2.40 -0.17 -12.67
C ARG A 104 -3.71 0.39 -13.17
N ASP A 105 -4.52 -0.44 -13.84
CA ASP A 105 -5.84 -0.08 -14.33
C ASP A 105 -6.77 -1.32 -14.39
N ALA A 106 -8.02 -1.10 -14.79
CA ALA A 106 -9.01 -2.19 -14.84
C ALA A 106 -8.69 -3.29 -15.86
N ALA A 107 -7.82 -3.05 -16.84
CA ALA A 107 -7.39 -4.06 -17.81
C ALA A 107 -6.50 -5.12 -17.16
N ASP A 108 -5.90 -4.83 -15.99
CA ASP A 108 -5.06 -5.75 -15.24
C ASP A 108 -5.87 -6.73 -14.35
N PHE A 109 -7.17 -6.49 -14.12
CA PHE A 109 -7.99 -7.33 -13.25
C PHE A 109 -7.98 -8.84 -13.61
N PRO A 110 -7.88 -9.26 -14.89
CA PRO A 110 -7.73 -10.68 -15.21
C PRO A 110 -6.53 -11.36 -14.53
N ALA A 111 -5.46 -10.61 -14.20
CA ALA A 111 -4.29 -11.15 -13.50
C ALA A 111 -4.62 -11.61 -12.07
N LEU A 112 -5.63 -11.05 -11.43
CA LEU A 112 -6.10 -11.47 -10.10
C LEU A 112 -6.60 -12.93 -10.10
N ALA A 113 -7.13 -13.42 -11.22
CA ALA A 113 -7.58 -14.79 -11.36
C ALA A 113 -6.43 -15.80 -11.48
N ALA A 114 -5.23 -15.35 -11.83
CA ALA A 114 -4.03 -16.18 -11.93
C ALA A 114 -3.30 -16.35 -10.58
N LEU A 115 -3.69 -15.60 -9.55
CA LEU A 115 -3.11 -15.74 -8.22
C LEU A 115 -3.35 -17.14 -7.64
N PRO A 116 -2.35 -17.75 -6.98
CA PRO A 116 -2.54 -18.99 -6.26
C PRO A 116 -3.62 -18.85 -5.18
N ASP A 117 -4.19 -19.98 -4.77
CA ASP A 117 -5.19 -20.02 -3.69
C ASP A 117 -4.52 -19.88 -2.31
N LEU A 118 -4.00 -18.68 -2.06
CA LEU A 118 -3.30 -18.28 -0.85
C LEU A 118 -3.96 -17.06 -0.23
N PRO A 119 -3.71 -16.79 1.06
CA PRO A 119 -4.05 -15.51 1.66
C PRO A 119 -3.41 -14.34 0.91
N VAL A 120 -4.04 -13.18 0.95
CA VAL A 120 -3.60 -11.99 0.22
C VAL A 120 -3.32 -10.85 1.19
N TYR A 121 -2.20 -10.16 0.96
CA TYR A 121 -1.94 -8.83 1.50
C TYR A 121 -2.24 -7.80 0.42
N LEU A 122 -2.95 -6.72 0.75
CA LEU A 122 -3.34 -5.66 -0.18
C LEU A 122 -2.54 -4.40 0.12
N SER A 123 -1.88 -3.86 -0.89
CA SER A 123 -1.24 -2.55 -0.83
C SER A 123 -1.92 -1.61 -1.83
N LEU A 124 -2.43 -0.50 -1.32
CA LEU A 124 -3.26 0.44 -2.08
C LEU A 124 -2.57 1.80 -2.09
N ASP A 125 -2.14 2.27 -3.27
CA ASP A 125 -1.75 3.66 -3.45
C ASP A 125 -2.90 4.44 -4.09
N LEU A 126 -3.25 5.59 -3.53
CA LEU A 126 -4.29 6.46 -4.05
C LEU A 126 -3.96 7.03 -5.43
N ASP A 127 -2.68 7.00 -5.84
CA ASP A 127 -2.26 7.52 -7.14
C ASP A 127 -2.71 6.63 -8.32
N VAL A 128 -3.12 5.37 -8.07
CA VAL A 128 -3.77 4.54 -9.09
C VAL A 128 -5.09 5.14 -9.57
N LEU A 129 -5.75 5.92 -8.70
CA LEU A 129 -7.04 6.54 -8.98
C LEU A 129 -6.87 7.80 -9.83
N SER A 130 -7.88 8.09 -10.65
CA SER A 130 -7.95 9.37 -11.34
C SER A 130 -8.14 10.53 -10.37
N ALA A 131 -7.73 11.72 -10.80
CA ALA A 131 -7.85 12.96 -10.02
C ALA A 131 -9.29 13.32 -9.60
N GLN A 132 -10.30 12.62 -10.10
CA GLN A 132 -11.69 12.76 -9.66
C GLN A 132 -11.89 12.17 -8.24
N TYR A 133 -11.08 11.19 -7.84
CA TYR A 133 -11.29 10.39 -6.63
C TYR A 133 -10.19 10.55 -5.59
N ALA A 134 -9.01 11.01 -5.99
CA ALA A 134 -7.90 11.28 -5.08
C ALA A 134 -7.06 12.47 -5.56
N ARG A 135 -6.28 13.05 -4.66
CA ARG A 135 -5.25 14.05 -4.96
C ARG A 135 -3.94 13.58 -4.36
N THR A 136 -2.96 13.36 -5.21
CA THR A 136 -1.63 12.89 -4.84
C THR A 136 -0.58 13.90 -5.27
N ASP A 137 0.62 13.77 -4.79
CA ASP A 137 1.79 14.56 -5.22
C ASP A 137 2.68 13.78 -6.20
N TRP A 138 2.29 12.56 -6.54
CA TRP A 138 2.89 11.72 -7.60
C TRP A 138 2.01 11.72 -8.85
N ASP A 139 2.53 11.22 -9.97
CA ASP A 139 1.76 11.02 -11.19
C ASP A 139 0.57 10.10 -10.92
N GLN A 140 -0.61 10.50 -11.40
CA GLN A 140 -1.86 9.78 -11.16
C GLN A 140 -2.30 8.93 -12.33
N GLY A 141 -2.90 7.80 -12.00
CA GLY A 141 -3.58 6.90 -12.92
C GLY A 141 -4.94 7.39 -13.38
N ALA A 142 -5.70 6.47 -13.93
CA ALA A 142 -7.03 6.75 -14.50
C ALA A 142 -8.13 5.85 -13.92
N MET A 143 -7.82 4.93 -12.99
CA MET A 143 -8.79 4.01 -12.40
C MET A 143 -9.89 4.79 -11.66
N THR A 144 -11.12 4.35 -11.79
CA THR A 144 -12.23 4.88 -10.99
C THR A 144 -12.29 4.21 -9.62
N LEU A 145 -12.79 4.92 -8.62
CA LEU A 145 -13.02 4.34 -7.29
C LEU A 145 -13.97 3.13 -7.34
N GLY A 146 -14.98 3.16 -8.23
CA GLY A 146 -15.93 2.05 -8.40
C GLY A 146 -15.28 0.79 -8.95
N GLU A 147 -14.34 0.90 -9.89
CA GLU A 147 -13.57 -0.23 -10.42
C GLU A 147 -12.70 -0.84 -9.32
N MET A 148 -11.93 -0.02 -8.60
CA MET A 148 -11.10 -0.48 -7.48
C MET A 148 -11.94 -1.16 -6.41
N GLN A 149 -13.05 -0.55 -5.98
CA GLN A 149 -13.95 -1.15 -4.98
C GLN A 149 -14.52 -2.50 -5.45
N THR A 150 -14.82 -2.65 -6.73
CA THR A 150 -15.33 -3.90 -7.30
C THR A 150 -14.29 -5.00 -7.18
N ALA A 151 -13.05 -4.73 -7.59
CA ALA A 151 -11.95 -5.70 -7.49
C ALA A 151 -11.66 -6.06 -6.01
N LEU A 152 -11.62 -5.08 -5.12
CA LEU A 152 -11.38 -5.31 -3.69
C LEU A 152 -12.48 -6.14 -3.03
N ARG A 153 -13.76 -5.93 -3.38
CA ARG A 153 -14.88 -6.76 -2.88
C ARG A 153 -14.77 -8.21 -3.36
N VAL A 154 -14.37 -8.42 -4.61
CA VAL A 154 -14.13 -9.77 -5.14
C VAL A 154 -13.01 -10.46 -4.38
N LEU A 155 -11.89 -9.78 -4.15
CA LEU A 155 -10.78 -10.32 -3.36
C LEU A 155 -11.21 -10.63 -1.92
N ALA A 156 -11.89 -9.70 -1.25
CA ALA A 156 -12.36 -9.87 0.12
C ALA A 156 -13.37 -11.03 0.27
N ALA A 157 -14.17 -11.31 -0.78
CA ALA A 157 -15.13 -12.42 -0.78
C ALA A 157 -14.50 -13.77 -1.12
N SER A 158 -13.36 -13.79 -1.84
CA SER A 158 -12.76 -15.02 -2.38
C SER A 158 -11.44 -15.41 -1.72
N ARG A 159 -10.84 -14.54 -0.90
CA ARG A 159 -9.53 -14.75 -0.28
C ARG A 159 -9.54 -14.32 1.18
N ARG A 160 -8.71 -14.94 1.99
CA ARG A 160 -8.41 -14.45 3.34
C ARG A 160 -7.45 -13.26 3.21
N ILE A 161 -7.86 -12.10 3.72
CA ILE A 161 -7.04 -10.87 3.69
C ILE A 161 -6.19 -10.82 4.96
N LEU A 162 -4.87 -10.73 4.80
CA LEU A 162 -3.91 -10.68 5.91
C LEU A 162 -3.80 -9.28 6.52
N GLY A 163 -3.86 -8.28 5.69
CA GLY A 163 -3.79 -6.87 6.02
C GLY A 163 -4.01 -6.02 4.78
N VAL A 164 -4.27 -4.75 4.98
CA VAL A 164 -4.44 -3.76 3.92
C VAL A 164 -3.69 -2.51 4.30
N ASP A 165 -2.84 -1.99 3.41
CA ASP A 165 -2.28 -0.65 3.57
C ASP A 165 -2.94 0.32 2.58
N LEU A 166 -2.98 1.59 2.96
CA LEU A 166 -3.36 2.70 2.10
C LEU A 166 -2.37 3.85 2.25
N CYS A 167 -1.80 4.29 1.13
CA CYS A 167 -0.96 5.48 1.03
C CYS A 167 -1.35 6.39 -0.14
N GLY A 168 -0.51 7.36 -0.47
CA GLY A 168 -0.57 8.16 -1.70
C GLY A 168 -1.31 9.49 -1.57
N GLY A 169 -1.97 9.77 -0.46
CA GLY A 169 -2.65 11.06 -0.28
C GLY A 169 -1.68 12.23 -0.18
N ASN A 170 -1.97 13.36 -0.85
CA ASN A 170 -1.18 14.58 -0.73
C ASN A 170 -1.37 15.23 0.66
N THR A 171 -0.44 16.08 1.08
CA THR A 171 -0.45 16.78 2.37
C THR A 171 -0.40 18.30 2.22
N PRO A 172 -0.76 19.07 3.28
CA PRO A 172 -0.67 20.52 3.26
C PRO A 172 0.75 21.03 2.98
N GLU A 173 1.77 20.34 3.47
CA GLU A 173 3.19 20.68 3.27
C GLU A 173 3.60 20.55 1.80
N LYS A 174 2.91 19.70 1.05
CA LYS A 174 3.08 19.49 -0.40
C LYS A 174 2.03 20.23 -1.23
N GLY A 175 1.26 21.13 -0.63
CA GLY A 175 0.35 22.03 -1.31
C GLY A 175 -1.10 21.52 -1.45
N ALA A 176 -1.49 20.47 -0.74
CA ALA A 176 -2.89 20.02 -0.75
C ALA A 176 -3.83 21.08 -0.16
N SER A 177 -4.92 21.34 -0.88
CA SER A 177 -6.01 22.18 -0.38
C SER A 177 -6.87 21.44 0.64
N PRO A 178 -7.69 22.13 1.46
CA PRO A 178 -8.65 21.46 2.33
C PRO A 178 -9.63 20.55 1.57
N GLU A 179 -9.97 20.91 0.33
CA GLU A 179 -10.83 20.13 -0.54
C GLU A 179 -10.13 18.81 -0.97
N ASP A 180 -8.83 18.87 -1.28
CA ASP A 180 -8.02 17.70 -1.62
C ASP A 180 -7.92 16.72 -0.43
N LEU A 181 -7.70 17.26 0.76
CA LEU A 181 -7.66 16.46 1.99
C LEU A 181 -9.02 15.78 2.27
N ALA A 182 -10.12 16.52 2.09
CA ALA A 182 -11.47 15.99 2.27
C ALA A 182 -11.79 14.89 1.25
N LEU A 183 -11.37 15.07 -0.01
CA LEU A 183 -11.51 14.06 -1.07
C LEU A 183 -10.74 12.78 -0.70
N ASN A 184 -9.46 12.89 -0.34
CA ASN A 184 -8.63 11.76 0.05
C ASN A 184 -9.19 11.03 1.27
N ALA A 185 -9.64 11.77 2.29
CA ALA A 185 -10.29 11.20 3.46
C ALA A 185 -11.57 10.43 3.09
N SER A 186 -12.42 11.00 2.24
CA SER A 186 -13.66 10.35 1.77
C SER A 186 -13.36 9.07 1.00
N THR A 187 -12.35 9.08 0.14
CA THR A 187 -11.93 7.90 -0.63
C THR A 187 -11.34 6.83 0.31
N GLY A 188 -10.49 7.22 1.24
CA GLY A 188 -9.95 6.30 2.26
C GLY A 188 -11.05 5.65 3.11
N GLU A 189 -12.07 6.42 3.52
CA GLU A 189 -13.24 5.89 4.23
C GLU A 189 -14.05 4.90 3.37
N ALA A 190 -14.23 5.19 2.09
CA ALA A 190 -14.95 4.33 1.16
C ALA A 190 -14.23 3.00 0.91
N LEU A 191 -12.88 3.01 0.90
CA LEU A 191 -12.05 1.82 0.79
C LEU A 191 -12.03 1.04 2.10
N TYR A 192 -11.80 1.70 3.24
CA TYR A 192 -11.86 1.08 4.57
C TYR A 192 -13.21 0.38 4.82
N GLY A 193 -14.32 1.00 4.37
CA GLY A 193 -15.68 0.44 4.51
C GLY A 193 -15.85 -0.96 3.93
N ILE A 194 -15.01 -1.37 2.95
CA ILE A 194 -15.04 -2.72 2.37
C ILE A 194 -14.53 -3.76 3.39
N PHE A 195 -13.55 -3.39 4.19
CA PHE A 195 -12.82 -4.30 5.09
C PHE A 195 -13.23 -4.18 6.56
N ARG A 196 -13.95 -3.12 6.92
CA ARG A 196 -14.32 -2.83 8.32
C ARG A 196 -14.94 -4.02 9.04
N ASP A 197 -15.82 -4.73 8.36
CA ASP A 197 -16.59 -5.84 8.94
C ASP A 197 -15.96 -7.23 8.70
N LEU A 198 -14.74 -7.28 8.12
CA LEU A 198 -13.96 -8.51 8.04
C LEU A 198 -13.36 -8.84 9.41
N ILE A 199 -13.63 -10.06 9.88
CA ILE A 199 -13.18 -10.60 11.17
C ILE A 199 -11.99 -11.54 10.94
#